data_2628b2145bdfb86b3b1a05ee92fde5f8
#
_entry.id   2628b2145bdfb86b3b1a05ee92fde5f8
#
_cell.length_a   1.000
_cell.length_b   1.000
_cell.length_c   1.000
_cell.angle_alpha   90.00
_cell.angle_beta   90.00
_cell.angle_gamma   90.00
#
_symmetry.space_group_name_H-M   'P 1'
#
loop_
_entity.id
_entity.type
_entity.pdbx_description
1 polymer ?
#
loop_
_entity_poly.entity_id
_entity_poly.type
_entity_poly.pdbx_seq_one_letter_code
_entity_poly.pdbx_strand_id
1 'polypeptide(L)'
;KSEYPIEPLNACELCFGPLEVAYNYDAISKSVSRASIEAGPQTMWCYHDFLPVEKKAAIDISTGFTPLIHAKNLGHRLGLDYLYIKNDSVNPTFSFKDRPVSVTATKALEFEFDVLACVSTGNLMGSVAAHGAKAGMKTMVFYPSDLETGKIMGAAVYGPTMVAVDGTYDQANRFCSELADTHRWAFVNINMRPYYAEGS
;
A
#
# COMPACT_ATOMS: atom_id res chain seq x y z
N LYS A 1 -11.71 -22.60 -8.80
CA LYS A 1 -10.86 -21.40 -8.73
C LYS A 1 -9.52 -21.79 -9.36
N SER A 2 -8.97 -20.96 -10.23
CA SER A 2 -7.61 -21.15 -10.78
C SER A 2 -6.60 -20.58 -9.81
N GLU A 3 -5.48 -21.29 -9.62
CA GLU A 3 -4.34 -20.81 -8.84
C GLU A 3 -3.26 -20.35 -9.82
N TYR A 4 -2.60 -19.26 -9.49
CA TYR A 4 -1.53 -18.64 -10.25
C TYR A 4 -0.25 -18.64 -9.41
N PRO A 5 0.93 -18.72 -10.03
CA PRO A 5 2.19 -18.52 -9.32
C PRO A 5 2.27 -17.09 -8.74
N ILE A 6 3.23 -16.87 -7.82
CA ILE A 6 3.49 -15.56 -7.25
C ILE A 6 4.21 -14.71 -8.31
N GLU A 7 3.43 -13.95 -9.06
CA GLU A 7 3.86 -13.11 -10.18
C GLU A 7 3.13 -11.76 -10.13
N PRO A 8 3.57 -10.74 -10.88
CA PRO A 8 2.90 -9.43 -10.93
C PRO A 8 1.62 -9.46 -11.76
N LEU A 9 0.72 -10.36 -11.42
CA LEU A 9 -0.61 -10.49 -12.03
C LEU A 9 -1.67 -9.88 -11.11
N ASN A 10 -2.65 -9.19 -11.69
CA ASN A 10 -3.73 -8.53 -10.95
C ASN A 10 -5.12 -9.09 -11.28
N ALA A 11 -5.26 -9.81 -12.38
CA ALA A 11 -6.51 -10.37 -12.83
C ALA A 11 -6.34 -11.79 -13.38
N CYS A 12 -7.39 -12.59 -13.27
CA CYS A 12 -7.46 -13.93 -13.85
C CYS A 12 -7.52 -13.85 -15.37
N GLU A 13 -6.66 -14.57 -16.07
CA GLU A 13 -6.62 -14.58 -17.54
C GLU A 13 -7.89 -15.19 -18.19
N LEU A 14 -8.64 -16.01 -17.44
CA LEU A 14 -9.83 -16.71 -17.94
C LEU A 14 -11.12 -15.93 -17.73
N CYS A 15 -11.30 -15.31 -16.55
CA CYS A 15 -12.55 -14.63 -16.20
C CYS A 15 -12.40 -13.13 -15.94
N PHE A 16 -11.17 -12.60 -16.04
CA PHE A 16 -10.81 -11.21 -15.77
C PHE A 16 -11.18 -10.71 -14.36
N GLY A 17 -11.55 -11.62 -13.46
CA GLY A 17 -11.78 -11.29 -12.06
C GLY A 17 -10.48 -10.93 -11.34
N PRO A 18 -10.55 -10.09 -10.29
CA PRO A 18 -9.37 -9.72 -9.51
C PRO A 18 -8.75 -10.94 -8.82
N LEU A 19 -7.43 -10.98 -8.77
CA LEU A 19 -6.69 -11.98 -8.01
C LEU A 19 -6.58 -11.57 -6.55
N GLU A 20 -6.53 -12.56 -5.67
CA GLU A 20 -6.28 -12.43 -4.23
C GLU A 20 -5.12 -13.34 -3.85
N VAL A 21 -4.38 -12.97 -2.81
CA VAL A 21 -3.29 -13.81 -2.28
C VAL A 21 -3.89 -14.98 -1.51
N ALA A 22 -3.42 -16.18 -1.78
CA ALA A 22 -3.78 -17.38 -1.03
C ALA A 22 -2.68 -17.73 -0.03
N TYR A 23 -3.07 -17.90 1.25
CA TYR A 23 -2.14 -18.25 2.33
C TYR A 23 -2.30 -19.69 2.78
N ASN A 24 -1.19 -20.34 3.10
CA ASN A 24 -1.20 -21.62 3.81
C ASN A 24 -1.32 -21.39 5.33
N TYR A 25 -2.55 -21.17 5.79
CA TYR A 25 -2.82 -20.91 7.22
C TYR A 25 -2.42 -22.07 8.12
N ASP A 26 -2.44 -23.31 7.65
CA ASP A 26 -1.98 -24.49 8.41
C ASP A 26 -0.46 -24.44 8.67
N ALA A 27 0.30 -23.92 7.71
CA ALA A 27 1.74 -23.70 7.89
C ALA A 27 1.99 -22.52 8.83
N ILE A 28 1.29 -21.40 8.63
CA ILE A 28 1.41 -20.20 9.47
C ILE A 28 1.07 -20.50 10.92
N SER A 29 0.00 -21.24 11.19
CA SER A 29 -0.43 -21.58 12.56
C SER A 29 0.58 -22.38 13.37
N LYS A 30 1.51 -23.08 12.68
CA LYS A 30 2.58 -23.88 13.33
C LYS A 30 3.80 -23.03 13.68
N SER A 31 4.02 -21.91 13.01
CA SER A 31 5.21 -21.07 13.15
C SER A 31 4.95 -19.74 13.87
N VAL A 32 3.69 -19.26 13.90
CA VAL A 32 3.33 -17.97 14.47
C VAL A 32 2.55 -18.14 15.77
N SER A 33 2.91 -17.33 16.76
CA SER A 33 2.23 -17.23 18.05
C SER A 33 2.04 -15.76 18.43
N ARG A 34 1.17 -15.48 19.42
CA ARG A 34 1.06 -14.13 19.98
C ARG A 34 2.42 -13.62 20.45
N ALA A 35 3.19 -14.46 21.13
CA ALA A 35 4.52 -14.09 21.64
C ALA A 35 5.50 -13.75 20.52
N SER A 36 5.47 -14.46 19.38
CA SER A 36 6.33 -14.13 18.23
C SER A 36 5.93 -12.80 17.57
N ILE A 37 4.65 -12.47 17.52
CA ILE A 37 4.16 -11.18 17.02
C ILE A 37 4.57 -10.04 17.97
N GLU A 38 4.40 -10.22 19.29
CA GLU A 38 4.76 -9.24 20.31
C GLU A 38 6.28 -8.97 20.38
N ALA A 39 7.10 -9.97 20.04
CA ALA A 39 8.55 -9.84 19.93
C ALA A 39 9.02 -9.20 18.60
N GLY A 40 8.12 -8.99 17.67
CA GLY A 40 8.40 -8.37 16.38
C GLY A 40 8.64 -6.86 16.46
N PRO A 41 8.93 -6.21 15.32
CA PRO A 41 9.11 -4.77 15.27
C PRO A 41 7.82 -4.02 15.63
N GLN A 42 7.95 -2.85 16.27
CA GLN A 42 6.80 -1.98 16.59
C GLN A 42 6.28 -1.23 15.34
N THR A 43 5.97 -1.99 14.30
CA THR A 43 5.38 -1.55 13.04
C THR A 43 4.42 -2.62 12.53
N MET A 44 3.74 -2.41 11.41
CA MET A 44 2.89 -3.45 10.79
C MET A 44 3.67 -4.74 10.48
N TRP A 45 4.99 -4.67 10.38
CA TRP A 45 5.86 -5.78 10.05
C TRP A 45 6.01 -6.83 11.16
N CYS A 46 5.45 -6.56 12.36
CA CYS A 46 5.27 -7.62 13.36
C CYS A 46 4.34 -8.76 12.88
N TYR A 47 3.50 -8.47 11.87
CA TYR A 47 2.61 -9.45 11.22
C TYR A 47 3.21 -10.01 9.92
N HIS A 48 4.52 -9.93 9.73
CA HIS A 48 5.20 -10.31 8.49
C HIS A 48 4.75 -11.68 7.93
N ASP A 49 4.59 -12.69 8.80
CA ASP A 49 4.24 -14.05 8.39
C ASP A 49 2.81 -14.16 7.76
N PHE A 50 2.01 -13.10 7.86
CA PHE A 50 0.70 -12.95 7.23
C PHE A 50 0.73 -12.01 6.01
N LEU A 51 1.94 -11.65 5.53
CA LEU A 51 2.10 -10.76 4.38
C LEU A 51 2.79 -11.50 3.22
N PRO A 52 2.45 -11.19 1.96
CA PRO A 52 2.92 -11.94 0.78
C PRO A 52 4.31 -11.49 0.32
N VAL A 53 5.24 -11.28 1.24
CA VAL A 53 6.59 -10.72 1.00
C VAL A 53 7.64 -11.49 1.78
N GLU A 54 8.90 -11.45 1.32
CA GLU A 54 10.02 -12.08 2.00
C GLU A 54 10.57 -11.21 3.15
N LYS A 55 10.96 -11.85 4.25
CA LYS A 55 11.40 -11.17 5.51
C LYS A 55 12.50 -10.13 5.36
N LYS A 56 13.38 -10.27 4.39
CA LYS A 56 14.61 -9.49 4.30
C LYS A 56 14.48 -8.16 3.58
N ALA A 57 13.35 -7.89 2.93
CA ALA A 57 13.21 -6.79 1.99
C ALA A 57 12.20 -5.69 2.42
N ALA A 58 11.70 -5.73 3.65
CA ALA A 58 10.65 -4.82 4.09
C ALA A 58 11.00 -3.34 3.92
N ILE A 59 10.24 -2.65 3.06
CA ILE A 59 10.29 -1.20 2.95
C ILE A 59 9.40 -0.60 4.01
N ASP A 60 10.00 -0.27 5.15
CA ASP A 60 9.32 0.26 6.32
C ASP A 60 9.74 1.70 6.61
N ILE A 61 8.79 2.60 6.70
CA ILE A 61 8.94 3.98 7.16
C ILE A 61 8.38 4.17 8.58
N SER A 62 8.30 3.10 9.37
CA SER A 62 7.63 3.00 10.66
C SER A 62 6.10 2.99 10.54
N THR A 63 5.60 2.25 9.56
CA THR A 63 4.18 2.14 9.24
C THR A 63 3.45 1.24 10.23
N GLY A 64 2.27 1.65 10.65
CA GLY A 64 1.42 0.86 11.54
C GLY A 64 1.78 1.04 13.01
N PHE A 65 1.42 0.06 13.85
CA PHE A 65 1.52 0.15 15.31
C PHE A 65 0.89 1.42 15.90
N THR A 66 -0.13 1.92 15.22
CA THR A 66 -0.82 3.17 15.53
C THR A 66 -1.62 3.06 16.84
N PRO A 67 -1.85 4.16 17.56
CA PRO A 67 -2.55 4.14 18.84
C PRO A 67 -3.97 3.57 18.75
N LEU A 68 -4.36 2.81 19.77
CA LEU A 68 -5.74 2.43 20.04
C LEU A 68 -6.28 3.33 21.16
N ILE A 69 -7.14 4.28 20.79
CA ILE A 69 -7.61 5.35 21.67
C ILE A 69 -9.00 5.00 22.21
N HIS A 70 -9.17 4.95 23.54
CA HIS A 70 -10.50 4.84 24.14
C HIS A 70 -11.24 6.18 24.02
N ALA A 71 -12.24 6.23 23.16
CA ALA A 71 -13.00 7.43 22.83
C ALA A 71 -14.14 7.70 23.84
N LYS A 72 -13.80 7.89 25.11
CA LYS A 72 -14.75 7.99 26.25
C LYS A 72 -15.86 8.99 26.02
N ASN A 73 -15.52 10.23 25.61
CA ASN A 73 -16.51 11.29 25.43
C ASN A 73 -17.50 11.00 24.28
N LEU A 74 -17.00 10.47 23.17
CA LEU A 74 -17.83 10.07 22.05
C LEU A 74 -18.66 8.84 22.40
N GLY A 75 -18.05 7.87 23.06
CA GLY A 75 -18.73 6.68 23.56
C GLY A 75 -19.90 7.01 24.48
N HIS A 76 -19.69 7.88 25.47
CA HIS A 76 -20.76 8.35 26.35
C HIS A 76 -21.93 9.00 25.57
N ARG A 77 -21.64 9.83 24.57
CA ARG A 77 -22.69 10.45 23.73
C ARG A 77 -23.47 9.46 22.88
N LEU A 78 -22.85 8.35 22.51
CA LEU A 78 -23.42 7.30 21.65
C LEU A 78 -24.00 6.12 22.44
N GLY A 79 -23.85 6.11 23.76
CA GLY A 79 -24.24 4.97 24.60
C GLY A 79 -23.32 3.74 24.43
N LEU A 80 -22.05 3.95 24.09
CA LEU A 80 -21.04 2.92 23.84
C LEU A 80 -19.90 3.01 24.84
N ASP A 81 -19.89 2.20 25.89
CA ASP A 81 -18.90 2.26 26.98
C ASP A 81 -17.47 1.89 26.52
N TYR A 82 -17.36 1.02 25.53
CA TYR A 82 -16.08 0.48 25.03
C TYR A 82 -15.82 0.86 23.57
N LEU A 83 -15.99 2.13 23.24
CA LEU A 83 -15.65 2.65 21.92
C LEU A 83 -14.16 2.94 21.80
N TYR A 84 -13.47 2.22 20.94
CA TYR A 84 -12.06 2.43 20.64
C TYR A 84 -11.85 2.87 19.19
N ILE A 85 -10.90 3.78 18.97
CA ILE A 85 -10.51 4.29 17.67
C ILE A 85 -9.06 3.88 17.41
N LYS A 86 -8.84 3.08 16.35
CA LYS A 86 -7.52 2.84 15.80
C LYS A 86 -7.11 4.04 14.95
N ASN A 87 -6.18 4.84 15.44
CA ASN A 87 -5.87 6.13 14.82
C ASN A 87 -4.76 6.01 13.77
N ASP A 88 -5.12 5.71 12.54
CA ASP A 88 -4.18 5.60 11.42
C ASP A 88 -3.77 6.95 10.81
N SER A 89 -4.31 8.08 11.31
CA SER A 89 -3.86 9.41 10.87
C SER A 89 -2.46 9.79 11.38
N VAL A 90 -1.89 8.99 12.27
CA VAL A 90 -0.51 9.17 12.78
C VAL A 90 0.52 8.32 12.07
N ASN A 91 0.15 7.60 11.02
CA ASN A 91 1.13 6.98 10.13
C ASN A 91 2.06 8.05 9.53
N PRO A 92 3.26 7.70 9.07
CA PRO A 92 4.29 8.67 8.63
C PRO A 92 3.85 9.66 7.56
N THR A 93 2.95 9.28 6.65
CA THR A 93 2.35 10.21 5.67
C THR A 93 0.91 10.62 6.04
N PHE A 94 0.57 10.53 7.33
CA PHE A 94 -0.73 10.90 7.91
C PHE A 94 -1.91 10.13 7.31
N SER A 95 -1.67 8.92 6.82
CA SER A 95 -2.68 8.14 6.13
C SER A 95 -2.51 6.63 6.35
N PHE A 96 -3.63 5.94 6.39
CA PHE A 96 -3.73 4.49 6.29
C PHE A 96 -3.03 3.95 5.03
N LYS A 97 -2.84 4.77 3.98
CA LYS A 97 -2.19 4.36 2.72
C LYS A 97 -0.75 3.88 2.90
N ASP A 98 -0.11 4.22 4.00
CA ASP A 98 1.22 3.71 4.31
C ASP A 98 1.24 2.18 4.44
N ARG A 99 0.17 1.57 4.97
CA ARG A 99 0.07 0.10 5.12
C ARG A 99 0.12 -0.62 3.77
N PRO A 100 -0.83 -0.39 2.85
CA PRO A 100 -0.80 -1.06 1.55
C PRO A 100 0.44 -0.72 0.73
N VAL A 101 0.94 0.50 0.80
CA VAL A 101 2.11 0.90 0.02
C VAL A 101 3.40 0.27 0.54
N SER A 102 3.56 0.12 1.87
CA SER A 102 4.71 -0.58 2.46
C SER A 102 4.86 -2.01 1.91
N VAL A 103 3.76 -2.78 1.89
CA VAL A 103 3.73 -4.14 1.33
C VAL A 103 3.99 -4.13 -0.18
N THR A 104 3.31 -3.24 -0.91
CA THR A 104 3.41 -3.19 -2.37
C THR A 104 4.80 -2.74 -2.83
N ALA A 105 5.42 -1.75 -2.17
CA ALA A 105 6.77 -1.30 -2.49
C ALA A 105 7.80 -2.41 -2.23
N THR A 106 7.65 -3.16 -1.13
CA THR A 106 8.48 -4.32 -0.84
C THR A 106 8.35 -5.37 -1.95
N LYS A 107 7.12 -5.69 -2.34
CA LYS A 107 6.86 -6.68 -3.40
C LYS A 107 7.35 -6.20 -4.78
N ALA A 108 7.26 -4.91 -5.05
CA ALA A 108 7.79 -4.32 -6.29
C ALA A 108 9.31 -4.51 -6.42
N LEU A 109 10.05 -4.37 -5.30
CA LEU A 109 11.48 -4.69 -5.28
C LEU A 109 11.76 -6.19 -5.49
N GLU A 110 10.99 -7.07 -4.85
CA GLU A 110 11.13 -8.53 -5.03
C GLU A 110 10.91 -8.96 -6.48
N PHE A 111 9.98 -8.30 -7.18
CA PHE A 111 9.74 -8.50 -8.61
C PHE A 111 10.70 -7.73 -9.52
N GLU A 112 11.66 -7.01 -8.95
CA GLU A 112 12.66 -6.22 -9.67
C GLU A 112 12.05 -5.21 -10.64
N PHE A 113 10.97 -4.53 -10.23
CA PHE A 113 10.42 -3.43 -11.00
C PHE A 113 11.37 -2.21 -11.00
N ASP A 114 11.47 -1.52 -12.14
CA ASP A 114 12.36 -0.35 -12.30
C ASP A 114 11.80 0.91 -11.63
N VAL A 115 10.47 1.02 -11.58
CA VAL A 115 9.75 2.21 -11.14
C VAL A 115 8.61 1.82 -10.22
N LEU A 116 8.48 2.53 -9.10
CA LEU A 116 7.27 2.52 -8.27
C LEU A 116 6.36 3.66 -8.71
N ALA A 117 5.11 3.38 -9.06
CA ALA A 117 4.21 4.37 -9.61
C ALA A 117 2.80 4.30 -9.02
N CYS A 118 2.07 5.40 -9.12
CA CYS A 118 0.63 5.43 -8.85
C CYS A 118 -0.07 6.53 -9.67
N VAL A 119 -1.38 6.36 -9.85
CA VAL A 119 -2.28 7.45 -10.20
C VAL A 119 -3.14 7.79 -8.99
N SER A 120 -3.18 9.07 -8.60
CA SER A 120 -3.85 9.46 -7.35
C SER A 120 -4.24 10.93 -7.31
N THR A 121 -5.31 11.22 -6.58
CA THR A 121 -5.77 12.58 -6.27
C THR A 121 -5.65 12.93 -4.77
N GLY A 122 -4.89 12.13 -3.99
CA GLY A 122 -4.80 12.34 -2.54
C GLY A 122 -3.73 11.48 -1.86
N ASN A 123 -4.06 10.93 -0.71
CA ASN A 123 -3.12 10.29 0.22
C ASN A 123 -2.21 9.21 -0.37
N LEU A 124 -2.65 8.52 -1.44
CA LEU A 124 -1.82 7.49 -2.05
C LEU A 124 -0.54 8.05 -2.66
N MET A 125 -0.59 9.24 -3.26
CA MET A 125 0.60 9.85 -3.88
C MET A 125 1.70 10.14 -2.85
N GLY A 126 1.35 10.69 -1.69
CA GLY A 126 2.30 10.97 -0.60
C GLY A 126 2.95 9.69 -0.07
N SER A 127 2.13 8.66 0.15
CA SER A 127 2.62 7.37 0.62
C SER A 127 3.55 6.69 -0.39
N VAL A 128 3.19 6.66 -1.68
CA VAL A 128 4.04 6.08 -2.74
C VAL A 128 5.35 6.84 -2.87
N ALA A 129 5.31 8.17 -2.81
CA ALA A 129 6.51 9.00 -2.87
C ALA A 129 7.47 8.73 -1.69
N ALA A 130 6.93 8.66 -0.46
CA ALA A 130 7.72 8.38 0.74
C ALA A 130 8.35 6.97 0.72
N HIS A 131 7.58 5.95 0.38
CA HIS A 131 8.10 4.58 0.30
C HIS A 131 9.07 4.38 -0.85
N GLY A 132 8.82 5.01 -2.00
CA GLY A 132 9.75 4.98 -3.13
C GLY A 132 11.08 5.63 -2.80
N ALA A 133 11.07 6.77 -2.12
CA ALA A 133 12.29 7.42 -1.60
C ALA A 133 13.03 6.53 -0.60
N LYS A 134 12.32 5.88 0.33
CA LYS A 134 12.90 4.92 1.28
C LYS A 134 13.52 3.72 0.58
N ALA A 135 12.87 3.21 -0.46
CA ALA A 135 13.33 2.07 -1.25
C ALA A 135 14.50 2.38 -2.18
N GLY A 136 14.80 3.67 -2.40
CA GLY A 136 15.75 4.10 -3.43
C GLY A 136 15.26 3.83 -4.86
N MET A 137 13.94 3.60 -5.04
CA MET A 137 13.34 3.35 -6.34
C MET A 137 13.03 4.65 -7.07
N LYS A 138 13.18 4.62 -8.40
CA LYS A 138 12.59 5.66 -9.23
C LYS A 138 11.08 5.70 -8.99
N THR A 139 10.54 6.88 -8.72
CA THR A 139 9.13 7.02 -8.33
C THR A 139 8.41 7.99 -9.25
N MET A 140 7.23 7.60 -9.74
CA MET A 140 6.40 8.43 -10.60
C MET A 140 4.98 8.53 -10.04
N VAL A 141 4.47 9.76 -9.96
CA VAL A 141 3.12 10.05 -9.46
C VAL A 141 2.34 10.76 -10.55
N PHE A 142 1.27 10.11 -11.01
CA PHE A 142 0.35 10.64 -12.01
C PHE A 142 -0.89 11.22 -11.32
N TYR A 143 -1.35 12.37 -11.79
CA TYR A 143 -2.51 13.06 -11.23
C TYR A 143 -3.18 13.97 -12.28
N PRO A 144 -4.50 14.24 -12.16
CA PRO A 144 -5.18 15.21 -13.02
C PRO A 144 -4.58 16.61 -12.86
N SER A 145 -4.41 17.35 -13.98
CA SER A 145 -3.73 18.64 -13.99
C SER A 145 -4.44 19.74 -13.18
N ASP A 146 -5.73 19.57 -12.91
CA ASP A 146 -6.57 20.47 -12.10
C ASP A 146 -6.51 20.20 -10.59
N LEU A 147 -5.64 19.27 -10.15
CA LEU A 147 -5.52 18.90 -8.73
C LEU A 147 -4.95 20.06 -7.90
N GLU A 148 -5.52 20.24 -6.71
CA GLU A 148 -5.12 21.27 -5.74
C GLU A 148 -3.63 21.16 -5.37
N THR A 149 -2.92 22.29 -5.43
CA THR A 149 -1.48 22.38 -5.14
C THR A 149 -1.10 21.80 -3.76
N GLY A 150 -1.93 22.00 -2.74
CA GLY A 150 -1.67 21.48 -1.39
C GLY A 150 -1.58 19.94 -1.33
N LYS A 151 -2.34 19.24 -2.16
CA LYS A 151 -2.27 17.77 -2.28
C LYS A 151 -0.99 17.33 -2.99
N ILE A 152 -0.57 18.07 -4.03
CA ILE A 152 0.64 17.80 -4.80
C ILE A 152 1.88 17.96 -3.92
N MET A 153 1.94 18.99 -3.11
CA MET A 153 3.08 19.30 -2.24
C MET A 153 3.39 18.18 -1.26
N GLY A 154 2.36 17.51 -0.72
CA GLY A 154 2.53 16.38 0.21
C GLY A 154 3.28 15.18 -0.39
N ALA A 155 3.30 15.04 -1.72
CA ALA A 155 4.08 14.02 -2.42
C ALA A 155 5.42 14.60 -2.92
N ALA A 156 5.41 15.82 -3.45
CA ALA A 156 6.56 16.46 -4.08
C ALA A 156 7.78 16.58 -3.16
N VAL A 157 7.57 16.73 -1.85
CA VAL A 157 8.65 16.83 -0.84
C VAL A 157 9.58 15.61 -0.80
N TYR A 158 9.11 14.45 -1.26
CA TYR A 158 9.89 13.21 -1.33
C TYR A 158 10.67 13.05 -2.65
N GLY A 159 10.52 13.99 -3.60
CA GLY A 159 11.28 14.01 -4.85
C GLY A 159 10.86 13.01 -5.93
N PRO A 160 9.59 12.54 -6.03
CA PRO A 160 9.17 11.74 -7.16
C PRO A 160 9.09 12.57 -8.44
N THR A 161 9.06 11.90 -9.60
CA THR A 161 8.65 12.55 -10.84
C THR A 161 7.14 12.76 -10.80
N MET A 162 6.72 14.02 -10.80
CA MET A 162 5.31 14.42 -10.78
C MET A 162 4.80 14.62 -12.21
N VAL A 163 3.77 13.87 -12.62
CA VAL A 163 3.22 13.89 -13.98
C VAL A 163 1.76 14.37 -13.94
N ALA A 164 1.54 15.62 -14.35
CA ALA A 164 0.20 16.16 -14.53
C ALA A 164 -0.41 15.65 -15.84
N VAL A 165 -1.56 15.01 -15.77
CA VAL A 165 -2.32 14.52 -16.92
C VAL A 165 -3.46 15.48 -17.21
N ASP A 166 -3.52 15.97 -18.43
CA ASP A 166 -4.64 16.83 -18.86
C ASP A 166 -5.86 15.95 -19.14
N GLY A 167 -6.73 15.84 -18.14
CA GLY A 167 -7.91 14.99 -18.17
C GLY A 167 -8.43 14.65 -16.79
N THR A 168 -9.49 13.84 -16.76
CA THR A 168 -10.10 13.34 -15.52
C THR A 168 -9.22 12.27 -14.85
N TYR A 169 -9.54 11.95 -13.59
CA TYR A 169 -8.91 10.83 -12.90
C TYR A 169 -9.03 9.50 -13.66
N ASP A 170 -10.20 9.23 -14.25
CA ASP A 170 -10.44 7.99 -14.99
C ASP A 170 -9.58 7.90 -16.26
N GLN A 171 -9.38 9.03 -16.94
CA GLN A 171 -8.49 9.12 -18.11
C GLN A 171 -7.04 8.91 -17.69
N ALA A 172 -6.58 9.54 -16.61
CA ALA A 172 -5.24 9.33 -16.04
C ALA A 172 -5.04 7.86 -15.62
N ASN A 173 -6.04 7.24 -14.99
CA ASN A 173 -5.99 5.85 -14.56
C ASN A 173 -5.89 4.89 -15.76
N ARG A 174 -6.66 5.13 -16.81
CA ARG A 174 -6.59 4.35 -18.06
C ARG A 174 -5.20 4.48 -18.71
N PHE A 175 -4.68 5.68 -18.82
CA PHE A 175 -3.34 5.93 -19.34
C PHE A 175 -2.27 5.18 -18.53
N CYS A 176 -2.35 5.21 -17.19
CA CYS A 176 -1.44 4.46 -16.33
C CYS A 176 -1.58 2.94 -16.49
N SER A 177 -2.78 2.43 -16.79
CA SER A 177 -2.97 1.01 -17.09
C SER A 177 -2.25 0.60 -18.39
N GLU A 178 -2.33 1.41 -19.43
CA GLU A 178 -1.62 1.19 -20.70
C GLU A 178 -0.08 1.25 -20.49
N LEU A 179 0.41 2.13 -19.61
CA LEU A 179 1.82 2.17 -19.23
C LEU A 179 2.25 0.92 -18.44
N ALA A 180 1.40 0.40 -17.54
CA ALA A 180 1.66 -0.81 -16.78
C ALA A 180 1.82 -2.05 -17.66
N ASP A 181 1.10 -2.09 -18.80
CA ASP A 181 1.17 -3.20 -19.76
C ASP A 181 2.43 -3.14 -20.66
N THR A 182 3.02 -1.95 -20.82
CA THR A 182 4.11 -1.72 -21.77
C THR A 182 5.47 -1.47 -21.12
N HIS A 183 5.49 -1.17 -19.82
CA HIS A 183 6.69 -0.83 -19.07
C HIS A 183 6.82 -1.71 -17.83
N ARG A 184 8.06 -1.98 -17.42
CA ARG A 184 8.34 -2.69 -16.17
C ARG A 184 8.18 -1.76 -14.95
N TRP A 185 6.97 -1.23 -14.78
CA TRP A 185 6.61 -0.30 -13.71
C TRP A 185 5.57 -0.90 -12.79
N ALA A 186 5.82 -0.79 -11.48
CA ALA A 186 4.88 -1.22 -10.44
C ALA A 186 3.89 -0.10 -10.14
N PHE A 187 2.73 -0.12 -10.76
CA PHE A 187 1.62 0.74 -10.38
C PHE A 187 0.87 0.12 -9.21
N VAL A 188 1.04 0.69 -8.01
CA VAL A 188 0.58 0.08 -6.76
C VAL A 188 -0.92 -0.18 -6.71
N ASN A 189 -1.71 0.65 -7.35
CA ASN A 189 -3.17 0.54 -7.41
C ASN A 189 -3.72 -0.04 -8.73
N ILE A 190 -2.85 -0.54 -9.61
CA ILE A 190 -3.22 -1.16 -10.90
C ILE A 190 -2.67 -2.59 -10.95
N ASN A 191 -1.47 -2.81 -11.50
CA ASN A 191 -0.92 -4.15 -11.69
C ASN A 191 -0.42 -4.81 -10.39
N MET A 192 -0.20 -4.04 -9.32
CA MET A 192 0.20 -4.55 -8.01
C MET A 192 -0.97 -4.68 -7.02
N ARG A 193 -2.20 -4.59 -7.50
CA ARG A 193 -3.42 -4.52 -6.69
C ARG A 193 -3.60 -5.67 -5.67
N PRO A 194 -3.29 -6.95 -5.96
CA PRO A 194 -3.40 -8.02 -4.96
C PRO A 194 -2.55 -7.76 -3.72
N TYR A 195 -1.30 -7.35 -3.91
CA TYR A 195 -0.35 -7.06 -2.83
C TYR A 195 -0.71 -5.78 -2.07
N TYR A 196 -1.28 -4.80 -2.77
CA TYR A 196 -1.84 -3.59 -2.18
C TYR A 196 -3.05 -3.92 -1.27
N ALA A 197 -3.91 -4.85 -1.68
CA ALA A 197 -5.04 -5.29 -0.89
C ALA A 197 -4.60 -5.95 0.42
N GLU A 198 -3.56 -6.80 0.37
CA GLU A 198 -3.03 -7.48 1.56
C GLU A 198 -2.45 -6.50 2.60
N GLY A 199 -1.76 -5.47 2.17
CA GLY A 199 -1.31 -4.42 3.08
C GLY A 199 -2.45 -3.64 3.74
N SER A 200 -3.63 -3.63 3.12
CA SER A 200 -4.82 -2.95 3.66
C SER A 200 -5.47 -3.71 4.78
#